data_28960d8a5905d47ac987247e25af6481
#
_entry.id   28960d8a5905d47ac987247e25af6481
#
_cell.length_a   1.000
_cell.length_b   1.000
_cell.length_c   1.000
_cell.angle_alpha   90.00
_cell.angle_beta   90.00
_cell.angle_gamma   90.00
#
_symmetry.space_group_name_H-M   'P 1'
#
loop_
_entity.id
_entity.type
_entity.pdbx_description
1 polymer ?
#
loop_
_entity_poly.entity_id
_entity_poly.type
_entity_poly.pdbx_seq_one_letter_code
_entity_poly.pdbx_strand_id
1 'polypeptide(L)'
;MKIFFKTLFLSAIAATCMVGCVADDDTQLPTYIAPLIAEKFNEGADNTLLVTPGWINFAETGTALWKIQVYNSNGYAEFSSFQSGNATNVAWLISPAIELAENNNKKLYFQSSQSYVSNVNNKLEVFISTNFDGTNVTAANWTPLEATLPGITAEYFEFMDSGIIPLSAFSGNARIAFKVTGSGTNQQLDGSYQIDNVNVYE
;
A
#
# COMPACT_ATOMS: atom_id res chain seq x y z
N MET A 1 52.92 36.43 74.94
CA MET A 1 51.50 36.24 74.64
C MET A 1 51.39 36.32 73.11
N LYS A 2 51.17 35.20 72.44
CA LYS A 2 51.27 35.01 70.94
C LYS A 2 49.95 35.36 70.24
N ILE A 3 50.03 36.30 69.33
CA ILE A 3 48.88 36.66 68.51
C ILE A 3 49.08 35.97 67.20
N PHE A 4 48.10 35.06 66.81
CA PHE A 4 48.08 34.38 65.54
C PHE A 4 47.31 35.22 64.55
N PHE A 5 47.95 35.61 63.44
CA PHE A 5 47.35 36.18 62.28
C PHE A 5 46.79 35.02 61.39
N LYS A 6 45.47 34.98 61.17
CA LYS A 6 44.84 34.12 60.22
C LYS A 6 44.69 34.89 58.86
N THR A 7 45.51 34.58 57.93
CA THR A 7 45.34 35.02 56.53
C THR A 7 44.18 34.32 55.91
N LEU A 8 43.18 35.09 55.50
CA LEU A 8 41.99 34.64 54.74
C LEU A 8 42.31 34.63 53.23
N PHE A 9 42.47 33.47 52.67
CA PHE A 9 42.59 33.31 51.18
C PHE A 9 41.22 33.41 50.57
N LEU A 10 40.93 34.47 49.82
CA LEU A 10 39.76 34.66 49.03
C LEU A 10 39.97 34.03 47.65
N SER A 11 39.50 32.82 47.41
CA SER A 11 39.52 32.16 46.11
C SER A 11 38.38 32.71 45.27
N ALA A 12 38.68 33.53 44.29
CA ALA A 12 37.73 33.95 43.27
C ALA A 12 37.60 32.82 42.26
N ILE A 13 36.45 32.12 42.29
CA ILE A 13 36.09 31.17 41.24
C ILE A 13 35.53 31.99 40.09
N ALA A 14 36.29 32.13 38.99
CA ALA A 14 35.79 32.65 37.73
C ALA A 14 34.92 31.58 37.06
N ALA A 15 33.60 31.73 37.12
CA ALA A 15 32.66 30.92 36.35
C ALA A 15 32.73 31.41 34.88
N THR A 16 33.49 30.72 34.06
CA THR A 16 33.42 30.89 32.60
C THR A 16 32.12 30.27 32.09
N CYS A 17 31.12 31.12 31.86
CA CYS A 17 29.96 30.74 31.07
C CYS A 17 30.42 30.41 29.66
N MET A 18 30.57 29.13 29.33
CA MET A 18 30.63 28.67 27.95
C MET A 18 29.24 28.86 27.37
N VAL A 19 29.01 29.98 26.70
CA VAL A 19 27.92 30.13 25.75
C VAL A 19 28.35 29.31 24.55
N GLY A 20 27.94 28.05 24.53
CA GLY A 20 27.95 27.23 23.34
C GLY A 20 26.95 27.86 22.37
N CYS A 21 27.43 28.64 21.39
CA CYS A 21 26.65 28.82 20.18
C CYS A 21 26.47 27.42 19.57
N VAL A 22 25.32 26.83 19.80
CA VAL A 22 24.81 25.82 18.89
C VAL A 22 24.58 26.59 17.61
N ALA A 23 25.45 26.39 16.60
CA ALA A 23 25.12 26.82 15.26
C ALA A 23 23.75 26.23 14.96
N ASP A 24 22.77 27.08 14.67
CA ASP A 24 21.50 26.62 14.11
C ASP A 24 21.87 25.75 12.92
N ASP A 25 21.69 24.43 13.10
CA ASP A 25 21.88 23.48 12.02
C ASP A 25 20.73 23.74 11.05
N ASP A 26 21.01 24.58 10.06
CA ASP A 26 20.08 24.92 8.96
C ASP A 26 19.73 23.70 8.08
N THR A 27 19.87 22.50 8.62
CA THR A 27 19.34 21.28 7.99
C THR A 27 17.83 21.35 8.05
N GLN A 28 17.23 22.00 7.06
CA GLN A 28 15.80 21.88 6.85
C GLN A 28 15.50 20.39 6.68
N LEU A 29 14.76 19.84 7.65
CA LEU A 29 14.26 18.50 7.49
C LEU A 29 13.45 18.43 6.18
N PRO A 30 13.64 17.37 5.38
CA PRO A 30 12.83 17.19 4.17
C PRO A 30 11.36 17.36 4.50
N THR A 31 10.65 18.15 3.72
CA THR A 31 9.20 18.31 3.88
C THR A 31 8.55 16.95 3.73
N TYR A 32 7.91 16.45 4.78
CA TYR A 32 7.14 15.21 4.70
C TYR A 32 5.89 15.47 3.83
N ILE A 33 5.79 14.77 2.71
CA ILE A 33 4.60 14.76 1.86
C ILE A 33 3.85 13.47 2.15
N ALA A 34 2.64 13.61 2.70
CA ALA A 34 1.80 12.45 2.97
C ALA A 34 1.44 11.72 1.65
N PRO A 35 1.46 10.39 1.61
CA PRO A 35 1.00 9.64 0.46
C PRO A 35 -0.49 9.89 0.19
N LEU A 36 -0.90 9.83 -1.06
CA LEU A 36 -2.32 9.91 -1.46
C LEU A 36 -3.08 8.64 -1.06
N ILE A 37 -2.41 7.50 -1.10
CA ILE A 37 -2.89 6.22 -0.58
C ILE A 37 -1.75 5.62 0.25
N ALA A 38 -2.08 5.06 1.42
CA ALA A 38 -1.21 4.24 2.25
C ALA A 38 -2.09 3.18 2.94
N GLU A 39 -2.37 2.09 2.23
CA GLU A 39 -3.28 1.04 2.69
C GLU A 39 -2.53 -0.26 2.97
N LYS A 40 -2.78 -0.82 4.14
CA LYS A 40 -2.19 -2.08 4.63
C LYS A 40 -3.24 -3.15 4.93
N PHE A 41 -4.51 -2.84 4.78
CA PHE A 41 -5.65 -3.73 5.06
C PHE A 41 -5.67 -4.33 6.48
N ASN A 42 -5.07 -3.66 7.46
CA ASN A 42 -4.97 -4.14 8.84
C ASN A 42 -6.23 -3.92 9.69
N GLU A 43 -7.23 -3.17 9.19
CA GLU A 43 -8.40 -2.75 9.97
C GLU A 43 -9.55 -3.78 9.96
N GLY A 44 -9.38 -4.92 9.33
CA GLY A 44 -10.41 -5.97 9.25
C GLY A 44 -10.08 -7.20 10.10
N ALA A 45 -11.10 -7.99 10.40
CA ALA A 45 -10.92 -9.30 11.01
C ALA A 45 -10.58 -10.35 9.94
N ASP A 46 -9.87 -11.40 10.36
CA ASP A 46 -9.51 -12.51 9.50
C ASP A 46 -10.73 -13.15 8.81
N ASN A 47 -10.59 -13.47 7.53
CA ASN A 47 -11.59 -14.09 6.66
C ASN A 47 -12.93 -13.34 6.57
N THR A 48 -12.92 -12.01 6.78
CA THR A 48 -14.11 -11.17 6.60
C THR A 48 -14.14 -10.49 5.24
N LEU A 49 -15.34 -10.12 4.78
CA LEU A 49 -15.48 -9.33 3.56
C LEU A 49 -14.68 -8.03 3.67
N LEU A 50 -13.90 -7.70 2.65
CA LEU A 50 -13.17 -6.44 2.61
C LEU A 50 -14.15 -5.27 2.47
N VAL A 51 -14.21 -4.43 3.52
CA VAL A 51 -15.02 -3.21 3.62
C VAL A 51 -14.13 -2.09 4.14
N THR A 52 -13.08 -1.77 3.40
CA THR A 52 -12.15 -0.69 3.74
C THR A 52 -12.69 0.65 3.23
N PRO A 53 -12.70 1.73 4.06
CA PRO A 53 -13.25 3.02 3.66
C PRO A 53 -12.67 3.55 2.34
N GLY A 54 -13.55 3.92 1.42
CA GLY A 54 -13.18 4.45 0.11
C GLY A 54 -12.80 3.40 -0.94
N TRP A 55 -12.53 2.15 -0.55
CA TRP A 55 -12.30 1.05 -1.47
C TRP A 55 -13.61 0.45 -1.96
N ILE A 56 -13.62 0.01 -3.22
CA ILE A 56 -14.78 -0.65 -3.84
C ILE A 56 -14.39 -2.09 -4.13
N ASN A 57 -15.18 -3.02 -3.60
CA ASN A 57 -15.06 -4.46 -3.77
C ASN A 57 -16.21 -4.94 -4.65
N PHE A 58 -15.93 -5.28 -5.90
CA PHE A 58 -16.96 -5.51 -6.93
C PHE A 58 -16.74 -6.82 -7.67
N ALA A 59 -17.78 -7.64 -7.75
CA ALA A 59 -17.81 -8.83 -8.60
C ALA A 59 -18.44 -8.47 -9.96
N GLU A 60 -17.63 -8.46 -11.02
CA GLU A 60 -18.08 -8.29 -12.41
C GLU A 60 -18.78 -9.56 -12.91
N THR A 61 -18.23 -10.72 -12.54
CA THR A 61 -18.76 -12.04 -12.89
C THR A 61 -18.61 -12.96 -11.68
N GLY A 62 -19.60 -13.81 -11.47
CA GLY A 62 -19.65 -14.70 -10.30
C GLY A 62 -20.03 -13.97 -9.02
N THR A 63 -19.69 -14.55 -7.88
CA THR A 63 -20.09 -14.05 -6.55
C THR A 63 -18.92 -13.87 -5.59
N ALA A 64 -17.71 -14.33 -5.95
CA ALA A 64 -16.53 -14.18 -5.10
C ALA A 64 -16.12 -12.72 -5.03
N LEU A 65 -15.79 -12.28 -3.81
CA LEU A 65 -15.35 -10.94 -3.48
C LEU A 65 -14.04 -11.01 -2.70
N TRP A 66 -13.32 -9.91 -2.66
CA TRP A 66 -12.11 -9.76 -1.87
C TRP A 66 -12.44 -9.79 -0.38
N LYS A 67 -11.57 -10.41 0.40
CA LYS A 67 -11.66 -10.51 1.85
C LYS A 67 -10.41 -9.93 2.50
N ILE A 68 -10.52 -9.57 3.78
CA ILE A 68 -9.38 -9.37 4.65
C ILE A 68 -8.94 -10.75 5.16
N GLN A 69 -7.64 -11.02 5.07
CA GLN A 69 -7.00 -12.13 5.74
C GLN A 69 -5.96 -11.60 6.71
N VAL A 70 -5.73 -12.29 7.82
CA VAL A 70 -4.75 -11.89 8.81
C VAL A 70 -3.81 -13.06 9.13
N TYR A 71 -2.53 -12.86 8.92
CA TYR A 71 -1.50 -13.83 9.28
C TYR A 71 -0.36 -13.16 10.05
N ASN A 72 0.01 -13.71 11.22
CA ASN A 72 1.04 -13.14 12.09
C ASN A 72 0.84 -11.64 12.39
N SER A 73 -0.38 -11.22 12.66
CA SER A 73 -0.77 -9.81 12.90
C SER A 73 -0.60 -8.87 11.71
N ASN A 74 -0.37 -9.40 10.51
CA ASN A 74 -0.41 -8.64 9.26
C ASN A 74 -1.74 -8.92 8.53
N GLY A 75 -2.52 -7.86 8.27
CA GLY A 75 -3.71 -7.92 7.43
C GLY A 75 -3.33 -7.72 5.97
N TYR A 76 -4.08 -8.33 5.06
CA TYR A 76 -3.94 -8.12 3.62
C TYR A 76 -5.27 -8.41 2.91
N ALA A 77 -5.42 -7.87 1.71
CA ALA A 77 -6.57 -8.20 0.87
C ALA A 77 -6.30 -9.50 0.11
N GLU A 78 -7.22 -10.46 0.17
CA GLU A 78 -7.16 -11.70 -0.59
C GLU A 78 -8.38 -11.87 -1.47
N PHE A 79 -8.16 -12.28 -2.71
CA PHE A 79 -9.20 -12.83 -3.58
C PHE A 79 -8.95 -14.32 -3.82
N SER A 80 -9.99 -15.11 -3.60
CA SER A 80 -10.03 -16.53 -3.97
C SER A 80 -11.37 -16.87 -4.59
N SER A 81 -11.35 -17.56 -5.73
CA SER A 81 -12.55 -18.12 -6.36
C SER A 81 -12.84 -19.56 -5.90
N PHE A 82 -11.95 -20.16 -5.12
CA PHE A 82 -12.07 -21.53 -4.63
C PHE A 82 -13.43 -21.76 -3.95
N GLN A 83 -14.12 -22.81 -4.36
CA GLN A 83 -15.43 -23.20 -3.83
C GLN A 83 -16.55 -22.12 -3.98
N SER A 84 -16.41 -21.12 -4.83
CA SER A 84 -17.49 -20.16 -5.07
C SER A 84 -18.68 -20.76 -5.82
N GLY A 85 -18.50 -21.91 -6.45
CA GLY A 85 -19.53 -22.56 -7.28
C GLY A 85 -19.73 -21.95 -8.67
N ASN A 86 -19.05 -20.84 -8.99
CA ASN A 86 -19.15 -20.16 -10.27
C ASN A 86 -18.08 -20.66 -11.25
N ALA A 87 -18.46 -20.97 -12.48
CA ALA A 87 -17.52 -21.39 -13.53
C ALA A 87 -16.51 -20.30 -13.88
N THR A 88 -16.89 -19.04 -13.75
CA THR A 88 -16.02 -17.87 -13.91
C THR A 88 -16.27 -16.89 -12.78
N ASN A 89 -15.20 -16.36 -12.21
CA ASN A 89 -15.23 -15.23 -11.29
C ASN A 89 -14.30 -14.15 -11.84
N VAL A 90 -14.79 -12.92 -11.87
CA VAL A 90 -14.02 -11.72 -12.16
C VAL A 90 -14.34 -10.71 -11.08
N ALA A 91 -13.34 -10.36 -10.27
CA ALA A 91 -13.53 -9.44 -9.16
C ALA A 91 -12.51 -8.31 -9.19
N TRP A 92 -12.97 -7.14 -8.80
CA TRP A 92 -12.22 -5.90 -8.75
C TRP A 92 -12.10 -5.40 -7.31
N LEU A 93 -10.91 -4.94 -6.96
CA LEU A 93 -10.63 -4.15 -5.78
C LEU A 93 -10.14 -2.78 -6.25
N ILE A 94 -10.94 -1.74 -6.04
CA ILE A 94 -10.70 -0.42 -6.61
C ILE A 94 -10.42 0.58 -5.49
N SER A 95 -9.34 1.34 -5.63
CA SER A 95 -8.88 2.28 -4.62
C SER A 95 -9.83 3.47 -4.41
N PRO A 96 -9.68 4.22 -3.32
CA PRO A 96 -10.18 5.59 -3.24
C PRO A 96 -9.73 6.42 -4.44
N ALA A 97 -10.48 7.48 -4.75
CA ALA A 97 -10.09 8.43 -5.78
C ALA A 97 -8.83 9.21 -5.35
N ILE A 98 -7.93 9.41 -6.29
CA ILE A 98 -6.73 10.24 -6.14
C ILE A 98 -6.74 11.34 -7.18
N GLU A 99 -6.36 12.56 -6.79
CA GLU A 99 -6.21 13.67 -7.72
C GLU A 99 -4.78 13.72 -8.23
N LEU A 100 -4.59 13.57 -9.54
CA LEU A 100 -3.32 13.62 -10.23
C LEU A 100 -3.21 14.93 -11.02
N ALA A 101 -2.25 15.80 -10.67
CA ALA A 101 -1.95 16.97 -11.46
C ALA A 101 -1.35 16.58 -12.82
N GLU A 102 -1.44 17.47 -13.80
CA GLU A 102 -0.68 17.30 -15.04
C GLU A 102 0.82 17.25 -14.76
N ASN A 103 1.54 16.39 -15.47
CA ASN A 103 3.00 16.18 -15.29
C ASN A 103 3.39 15.90 -13.83
N ASN A 104 2.52 15.18 -13.10
CA ASN A 104 2.81 14.78 -11.72
C ASN A 104 4.01 13.80 -11.66
N ASN A 105 4.60 13.68 -10.46
CA ASN A 105 5.68 12.72 -10.17
C ASN A 105 5.22 11.57 -9.26
N LYS A 106 3.90 11.36 -9.16
CA LYS A 106 3.31 10.31 -8.33
C LYS A 106 3.66 8.92 -8.84
N LYS A 107 3.81 8.01 -7.92
CA LYS A 107 4.19 6.61 -8.13
C LYS A 107 3.25 5.71 -7.36
N LEU A 108 2.87 4.61 -7.98
CA LEU A 108 2.20 3.50 -7.31
C LEU A 108 3.26 2.46 -6.91
N TYR A 109 3.12 1.91 -5.72
CA TYR A 109 3.82 0.74 -5.22
C TYR A 109 2.84 -0.11 -4.41
N PHE A 110 2.97 -1.41 -4.49
CA PHE A 110 2.25 -2.37 -3.67
C PHE A 110 3.05 -3.67 -3.55
N GLN A 111 2.62 -4.54 -2.66
CA GLN A 111 3.10 -5.91 -2.58
C GLN A 111 1.99 -6.87 -2.99
N SER A 112 2.37 -7.97 -3.63
CA SER A 112 1.43 -9.02 -4.01
C SER A 112 2.03 -10.40 -3.85
N SER A 113 1.21 -11.37 -3.53
CA SER A 113 1.56 -12.79 -3.51
C SER A 113 0.48 -13.62 -4.19
N GLN A 114 0.75 -14.89 -4.36
CA GLN A 114 -0.21 -15.87 -4.87
C GLN A 114 -0.20 -17.13 -4.02
N SER A 115 -1.28 -17.93 -4.10
CA SER A 115 -1.28 -19.29 -3.60
C SER A 115 -2.12 -20.20 -4.49
N TYR A 116 -1.59 -21.39 -4.76
CA TYR A 116 -2.24 -22.41 -5.60
C TYR A 116 -2.53 -22.00 -7.05
N VAL A 117 -1.93 -20.91 -7.54
CA VAL A 117 -2.07 -20.51 -8.95
C VAL A 117 -1.22 -21.42 -9.81
N SER A 118 -1.87 -22.23 -10.63
CA SER A 118 -1.21 -23.25 -11.48
C SER A 118 -1.39 -23.00 -12.98
N ASN A 119 -2.20 -22.00 -13.36
CA ASN A 119 -2.52 -21.70 -14.74
C ASN A 119 -2.53 -20.19 -14.98
N VAL A 120 -1.94 -19.74 -16.08
CA VAL A 120 -1.81 -18.32 -16.44
C VAL A 120 -3.15 -17.61 -16.69
N ASN A 121 -4.24 -18.36 -16.90
CA ASN A 121 -5.58 -17.80 -17.05
C ASN A 121 -6.25 -17.49 -15.69
N ASN A 122 -5.72 -18.02 -14.58
CA ASN A 122 -6.00 -17.51 -13.24
C ASN A 122 -5.00 -16.38 -12.99
N LYS A 123 -5.44 -15.14 -13.10
CA LYS A 123 -4.51 -14.00 -13.17
C LYS A 123 -4.96 -12.81 -12.36
N LEU A 124 -3.96 -12.11 -11.84
CA LEU A 124 -4.06 -10.77 -11.29
C LEU A 124 -3.62 -9.76 -12.36
N GLU A 125 -4.37 -8.68 -12.50
CA GLU A 125 -4.07 -7.56 -13.40
C GLU A 125 -4.25 -6.25 -12.63
N VAL A 126 -3.48 -5.21 -13.00
CA VAL A 126 -3.53 -3.90 -12.36
C VAL A 126 -3.88 -2.84 -13.40
N PHE A 127 -4.78 -1.93 -13.03
CA PHE A 127 -5.31 -0.91 -13.95
C PHE A 127 -5.37 0.45 -13.28
N ILE A 128 -5.47 1.48 -14.10
CA ILE A 128 -5.85 2.83 -13.71
C ILE A 128 -7.00 3.33 -14.59
N SER A 129 -7.92 4.08 -14.02
CA SER A 129 -8.95 4.80 -14.76
C SER A 129 -9.02 6.25 -14.30
N THR A 130 -9.15 7.17 -15.24
CA THR A 130 -9.37 8.61 -14.99
C THR A 130 -10.81 9.04 -15.32
N ASN A 131 -11.68 8.10 -15.69
CA ASN A 131 -13.08 8.37 -16.02
C ASN A 131 -14.08 7.49 -15.28
N PHE A 132 -13.60 6.71 -14.29
CA PHE A 132 -14.49 5.91 -13.45
C PHE A 132 -15.27 6.81 -12.48
N ASP A 133 -16.59 6.78 -12.58
CA ASP A 133 -17.53 7.62 -11.80
C ASP A 133 -17.75 7.17 -10.34
N GLY A 134 -17.14 6.05 -9.95
CA GLY A 134 -17.32 5.46 -8.62
C GLY A 134 -18.44 4.40 -8.53
N THR A 135 -19.19 4.17 -9.61
CA THR A 135 -20.33 3.25 -9.63
C THR A 135 -20.29 2.22 -10.75
N ASN A 136 -19.96 2.62 -11.96
CA ASN A 136 -20.10 1.82 -13.17
C ASN A 136 -18.76 1.25 -13.64
N VAL A 137 -18.27 0.20 -12.96
CA VAL A 137 -16.95 -0.37 -13.19
C VAL A 137 -16.74 -0.79 -14.66
N THR A 138 -17.73 -1.43 -15.25
CA THR A 138 -17.63 -1.97 -16.63
C THR A 138 -17.81 -0.92 -17.73
N ALA A 139 -18.30 0.26 -17.40
CA ALA A 139 -18.44 1.38 -18.34
C ALA A 139 -17.20 2.28 -18.37
N ALA A 140 -16.33 2.18 -17.39
CA ALA A 140 -15.10 2.96 -17.33
C ALA A 140 -14.02 2.42 -18.28
N ASN A 141 -13.12 3.31 -18.69
CA ASN A 141 -11.93 2.94 -19.45
C ASN A 141 -10.80 2.62 -18.46
N TRP A 142 -10.38 1.37 -18.45
CA TRP A 142 -9.31 0.88 -17.62
C TRP A 142 -8.03 0.68 -18.43
N THR A 143 -6.99 1.45 -18.13
CA THR A 143 -5.68 1.33 -18.76
C THR A 143 -4.81 0.39 -17.91
N PRO A 144 -4.23 -0.68 -18.48
CA PRO A 144 -3.36 -1.57 -17.74
C PRO A 144 -2.09 -0.84 -17.28
N LEU A 145 -1.64 -1.17 -16.08
CA LEU A 145 -0.37 -0.73 -15.50
C LEU A 145 0.61 -1.90 -15.48
N GLU A 146 1.82 -1.64 -15.96
CA GLU A 146 2.90 -2.63 -15.93
C GLU A 146 3.43 -2.74 -14.49
N ALA A 147 3.27 -3.91 -13.88
CA ALA A 147 3.70 -4.24 -12.53
C ALA A 147 4.41 -5.58 -12.52
N THR A 148 5.35 -5.78 -11.60
CA THR A 148 5.86 -7.11 -11.29
C THR A 148 4.82 -7.84 -10.45
N LEU A 149 4.29 -8.95 -10.97
CA LEU A 149 3.23 -9.73 -10.34
C LEU A 149 3.66 -11.18 -10.15
N PRO A 150 3.17 -11.88 -9.12
CA PRO A 150 3.50 -13.28 -8.87
C PRO A 150 2.95 -14.16 -10.01
N GLY A 151 3.84 -14.92 -10.64
CA GLY A 151 3.49 -15.90 -11.65
C GLY A 151 3.22 -17.29 -11.04
N ILE A 152 2.90 -18.26 -11.90
CA ILE A 152 2.59 -19.65 -11.51
C ILE A 152 3.75 -20.40 -10.82
N THR A 153 4.97 -19.88 -10.90
CA THR A 153 6.17 -20.46 -10.25
C THR A 153 6.57 -19.70 -8.99
N ALA A 154 5.85 -18.65 -8.61
CA ALA A 154 6.13 -17.92 -7.37
C ALA A 154 5.78 -18.80 -6.16
N GLU A 155 6.57 -18.69 -5.10
CA GLU A 155 6.29 -19.37 -3.83
C GLU A 155 4.95 -18.90 -3.25
N TYR A 156 4.23 -19.80 -2.61
CA TYR A 156 2.91 -19.51 -2.05
C TYR A 156 3.01 -18.56 -0.87
N PHE A 157 2.17 -17.52 -0.89
CA PHE A 157 2.10 -16.49 0.17
C PHE A 157 3.40 -15.68 0.36
N GLU A 158 4.36 -15.80 -0.56
CA GLU A 158 5.56 -14.96 -0.54
C GLU A 158 5.27 -13.64 -1.25
N PHE A 159 5.22 -12.56 -0.47
CA PHE A 159 4.95 -11.23 -1.00
C PHE A 159 6.15 -10.70 -1.75
N MET A 160 5.91 -10.25 -2.97
CA MET A 160 6.90 -9.60 -3.83
C MET A 160 6.49 -8.17 -4.16
N ASP A 161 7.47 -7.33 -4.39
CA ASP A 161 7.28 -5.92 -4.72
C ASP A 161 6.79 -5.75 -6.16
N SER A 162 5.81 -4.87 -6.38
CA SER A 162 5.29 -4.52 -7.71
C SER A 162 6.32 -3.83 -8.61
N GLY A 163 7.44 -3.37 -8.04
CA GLY A 163 8.25 -2.32 -8.63
C GLY A 163 7.60 -0.93 -8.47
N ILE A 164 8.33 0.09 -8.91
CA ILE A 164 7.83 1.48 -8.89
C ILE A 164 7.11 1.75 -10.21
N ILE A 165 5.82 2.07 -10.15
CA ILE A 165 4.97 2.30 -11.32
C ILE A 165 4.71 3.82 -11.42
N PRO A 166 5.28 4.54 -12.40
CA PRO A 166 5.05 5.97 -12.56
C PRO A 166 3.62 6.26 -13.04
N LEU A 167 2.99 7.27 -12.43
CA LEU A 167 1.64 7.73 -12.79
C LEU A 167 1.67 9.05 -13.58
N SER A 168 2.83 9.51 -14.03
CA SER A 168 3.02 10.80 -14.70
C SER A 168 2.30 10.92 -16.06
N ALA A 169 1.92 9.80 -16.67
CA ALA A 169 1.13 9.78 -17.91
C ALA A 169 -0.37 10.04 -17.69
N PHE A 170 -0.83 10.13 -16.44
CA PHE A 170 -2.23 10.27 -16.08
C PHE A 170 -2.47 11.59 -15.34
N SER A 171 -3.65 12.18 -15.51
CA SER A 171 -4.08 13.39 -14.80
C SER A 171 -5.57 13.37 -14.49
N GLY A 172 -6.00 14.22 -13.56
CA GLY A 172 -7.38 14.31 -13.08
C GLY A 172 -7.70 13.31 -11.99
N ASN A 173 -8.98 13.07 -11.78
CA ASN A 173 -9.47 12.17 -10.75
C ASN A 173 -9.29 10.71 -11.20
N ALA A 174 -8.33 10.02 -10.61
CA ALA A 174 -7.96 8.67 -10.98
C ALA A 174 -8.24 7.64 -9.88
N ARG A 175 -8.40 6.37 -10.27
CA ARG A 175 -8.47 5.23 -9.36
C ARG A 175 -7.61 4.09 -9.87
N ILE A 176 -6.94 3.42 -8.94
CA ILE A 176 -6.20 2.18 -9.20
C ILE A 176 -7.13 1.00 -8.98
N ALA A 177 -7.01 -0.05 -9.78
CA ALA A 177 -7.79 -1.26 -9.61
C ALA A 177 -6.94 -2.52 -9.74
N PHE A 178 -7.20 -3.48 -8.87
CA PHE A 178 -6.70 -4.85 -8.92
C PHE A 178 -7.84 -5.74 -9.40
N LYS A 179 -7.63 -6.45 -10.51
CA LYS A 179 -8.61 -7.34 -11.09
C LYS A 179 -8.09 -8.76 -11.06
N VAL A 180 -8.87 -9.68 -10.51
CA VAL A 180 -8.56 -11.12 -10.56
C VAL A 180 -9.60 -11.85 -11.37
N THR A 181 -9.12 -12.76 -12.23
CA THR A 181 -9.94 -13.71 -12.99
C THR A 181 -9.63 -15.13 -12.50
N GLY A 182 -10.65 -15.90 -12.19
CA GLY A 182 -10.52 -17.29 -11.73
C GLY A 182 -11.79 -18.11 -11.93
N SER A 183 -11.83 -19.31 -11.35
CA SER A 183 -12.97 -20.24 -11.43
C SER A 183 -13.17 -20.95 -10.09
N GLY A 184 -14.40 -21.06 -9.63
CA GLY A 184 -14.76 -21.84 -8.44
C GLY A 184 -15.13 -23.30 -8.73
N THR A 185 -15.09 -23.71 -10.00
CA THR A 185 -15.40 -25.08 -10.43
C THR A 185 -14.26 -25.77 -11.17
N ASN A 186 -13.23 -25.02 -11.57
CA ASN A 186 -12.05 -25.55 -12.22
C ASN A 186 -10.82 -25.35 -11.31
N GLN A 187 -10.30 -26.44 -10.73
CA GLN A 187 -9.18 -26.43 -9.80
C GLN A 187 -7.85 -25.92 -10.40
N GLN A 188 -7.73 -25.82 -11.72
CA GLN A 188 -6.58 -25.17 -12.33
C GLN A 188 -6.66 -23.63 -12.34
N LEU A 189 -7.83 -23.09 -12.00
CA LEU A 189 -8.13 -21.65 -12.06
C LEU A 189 -8.65 -21.10 -10.73
N ASP A 190 -8.49 -21.82 -9.62
CA ASP A 190 -9.07 -21.48 -8.32
C ASP A 190 -8.04 -20.97 -7.30
N GLY A 191 -6.80 -20.77 -7.73
CA GLY A 191 -5.77 -20.14 -6.90
C GLY A 191 -6.15 -18.73 -6.47
N SER A 192 -5.53 -18.28 -5.39
CA SER A 192 -5.76 -16.96 -4.82
C SER A 192 -4.61 -15.99 -5.07
N TYR A 193 -4.95 -14.70 -5.01
CA TYR A 193 -4.00 -13.59 -5.03
C TYR A 193 -4.18 -12.72 -3.80
N GLN A 194 -3.08 -12.24 -3.25
CA GLN A 194 -3.03 -11.36 -2.10
C GLN A 194 -2.40 -10.02 -2.48
N ILE A 195 -2.92 -8.93 -1.91
CA ILE A 195 -2.43 -7.55 -2.09
C ILE A 195 -2.22 -6.93 -0.71
N ASP A 196 -1.09 -6.26 -0.53
CA ASP A 196 -0.75 -5.53 0.67
C ASP A 196 0.08 -4.27 0.36
N ASN A 197 0.24 -3.41 1.35
CA ASN A 197 1.12 -2.24 1.30
C ASN A 197 0.92 -1.35 0.07
N VAL A 198 -0.35 -1.05 -0.29
CA VAL A 198 -0.67 -0.22 -1.45
C VAL A 198 -0.37 1.24 -1.12
N ASN A 199 0.57 1.85 -1.85
CA ASN A 199 0.97 3.23 -1.67
C ASN A 199 0.92 4.00 -2.98
N VAL A 200 0.35 5.22 -2.94
CA VAL A 200 0.51 6.22 -3.99
C VAL A 200 1.19 7.43 -3.36
N TYR A 201 2.39 7.73 -3.79
CA TYR A 201 3.28 8.72 -3.18
C TYR A 201 4.09 9.50 -4.24
N GLU A 202 4.82 10.49 -3.79
CA GLU A 202 5.71 11.34 -4.60
C GLU A 202 7.15 10.85 -4.64
#